data_19f07ef0ba2d9ecafe2e5af53df89359
#
_entry.id   19f07ef0ba2d9ecafe2e5af53df89359
#
_cell.length_a   1.000
_cell.length_b   1.000
_cell.length_c   1.000
_cell.angle_alpha   90.00
_cell.angle_beta   90.00
_cell.angle_gamma   90.00
#
_symmetry.space_group_name_H-M   'P 1'
#
loop_
_entity.id
_entity.type
_entity.pdbx_description
1 polymer ?
#
loop_
_entity_poly.entity_id
_entity_poly.type
_entity_poly.pdbx_seq_one_letter_code
_entity_poly.pdbx_strand_id
1 'polypeptide(L)'
;MSKKTIIKIASVVLALVLGMTTLWACGDKKDTIKIGVQTNTTGHIYAAGDFGEGAVVSYENGAVAVEALKKGKVDCVIIDNEPAKSYVAANSGLKILETEYTTEDYAICFNKGDAELKNAVNGALKALIADGSVKKIVDKYINNSGEALNGIPVKAVDTDKPNLVMATNAEFPPYEYIDGDKYYGIDVEVAKIIADKLGYDLIIENVAFDSIIPGVQAGKYDMGMAGMTVNEERQKQVEFSDSYATGVQVVIVSEDSKIQSIEDLDPYYLPKD
;
A
#
# COMPACT_ATOMS: atom_id res chain seq x y z
N MET A 1 -53.38 -11.81 -54.55
CA MET A 1 -52.11 -11.06 -54.40
C MET A 1 -50.98 -11.81 -55.06
N SER A 2 -50.19 -11.14 -55.89
CA SER A 2 -49.15 -11.83 -56.68
C SER A 2 -47.92 -12.10 -55.76
N LYS A 3 -47.17 -13.20 -56.04
CA LYS A 3 -45.93 -13.56 -55.31
C LYS A 3 -44.92 -12.42 -55.26
N LYS A 4 -44.92 -11.49 -56.19
CA LYS A 4 -44.05 -10.30 -56.24
C LYS A 4 -44.42 -9.24 -55.17
N THR A 5 -45.69 -9.16 -54.76
CA THR A 5 -46.15 -8.23 -53.74
C THR A 5 -45.81 -8.72 -52.34
N ILE A 6 -45.84 -10.05 -52.11
CA ILE A 6 -45.50 -10.68 -50.86
C ILE A 6 -43.99 -10.55 -50.58
N ILE A 7 -43.13 -10.67 -51.59
CA ILE A 7 -41.65 -10.54 -51.43
C ILE A 7 -41.27 -9.09 -51.10
N LYS A 8 -41.94 -8.07 -51.65
CA LYS A 8 -41.68 -6.66 -51.36
C LYS A 8 -42.10 -6.29 -49.93
N ILE A 9 -43.20 -6.84 -49.40
CA ILE A 9 -43.67 -6.62 -48.04
C ILE A 9 -42.73 -7.30 -47.05
N ALA A 10 -42.27 -8.52 -47.34
CA ALA A 10 -41.32 -9.23 -46.48
C ALA A 10 -39.94 -8.52 -46.40
N SER A 11 -39.47 -7.93 -47.52
CA SER A 11 -38.20 -7.19 -47.55
C SER A 11 -38.28 -5.86 -46.78
N VAL A 12 -39.41 -5.16 -46.76
CA VAL A 12 -39.60 -3.93 -46.01
C VAL A 12 -39.75 -4.18 -44.50
N VAL A 13 -40.41 -5.27 -44.11
CA VAL A 13 -40.54 -5.67 -42.70
C VAL A 13 -39.20 -6.15 -42.15
N LEU A 14 -38.38 -6.88 -42.93
CA LEU A 14 -37.04 -7.31 -42.51
C LEU A 14 -36.07 -6.15 -42.38
N ALA A 15 -36.14 -5.10 -43.21
CA ALA A 15 -35.33 -3.89 -43.09
C ALA A 15 -35.72 -3.02 -41.86
N LEU A 16 -37.00 -3.01 -41.47
CA LEU A 16 -37.48 -2.32 -40.28
C LEU A 16 -37.11 -3.05 -38.98
N VAL A 17 -37.02 -4.38 -38.98
CA VAL A 17 -36.61 -5.16 -37.82
C VAL A 17 -35.07 -5.09 -37.61
N LEU A 18 -34.26 -5.04 -38.68
CA LEU A 18 -32.81 -4.81 -38.59
C LEU A 18 -32.45 -3.36 -38.21
N GLY A 19 -33.32 -2.38 -38.48
CA GLY A 19 -33.10 -0.98 -38.10
C GLY A 19 -33.41 -0.67 -36.62
N MET A 20 -34.15 -1.53 -35.92
CA MET A 20 -34.50 -1.33 -34.49
C MET A 20 -33.56 -2.03 -33.49
N THR A 21 -32.62 -2.87 -33.96
CA THR A 21 -31.71 -3.59 -33.09
C THR A 21 -30.37 -2.89 -32.88
N THR A 22 -30.13 -1.71 -33.50
CA THR A 22 -28.87 -0.95 -33.35
C THR A 22 -29.00 0.27 -32.41
N LEU A 23 -30.12 0.49 -31.76
CA LEU A 23 -30.37 1.64 -30.88
C LEU A 23 -30.37 1.27 -29.37
N TRP A 24 -29.98 0.04 -29.01
CA TRP A 24 -29.92 -0.37 -27.61
C TRP A 24 -28.52 -0.83 -27.17
N ALA A 25 -27.44 -0.32 -27.78
CA ALA A 25 -26.06 -0.59 -27.39
C ALA A 25 -25.27 0.69 -27.07
N CYS A 26 -25.96 1.78 -26.74
CA CYS A 26 -25.39 2.88 -25.93
C CYS A 26 -26.07 2.85 -24.57
N GLY A 27 -25.86 1.78 -23.81
CA GLY A 27 -25.82 1.90 -22.36
C GLY A 27 -24.60 2.77 -22.08
N ASP A 28 -24.78 3.92 -21.47
CA ASP A 28 -23.70 4.67 -20.87
C ASP A 28 -22.86 3.65 -20.08
N LYS A 29 -21.67 3.34 -20.58
CA LYS A 29 -20.63 2.76 -19.72
C LYS A 29 -20.44 3.84 -18.66
N LYS A 30 -21.05 3.65 -17.51
CA LYS A 30 -20.72 4.38 -16.30
C LYS A 30 -19.21 4.23 -16.22
N ASP A 31 -18.45 5.27 -16.44
CA ASP A 31 -17.00 5.23 -16.36
C ASP A 31 -16.68 4.70 -14.96
N THR A 32 -16.19 3.47 -14.90
CA THR A 32 -15.87 2.82 -13.64
C THR A 32 -14.67 3.58 -13.07
N ILE A 33 -14.81 4.12 -11.87
CA ILE A 33 -13.71 4.79 -11.16
C ILE A 33 -12.51 3.85 -11.13
N LYS A 34 -11.33 4.38 -11.41
CA LYS A 34 -10.06 3.66 -11.37
C LYS A 34 -9.28 4.09 -10.13
N ILE A 35 -9.03 3.13 -9.27
CA ILE A 35 -8.36 3.31 -7.99
C ILE A 35 -6.94 2.78 -8.11
N GLY A 36 -5.95 3.67 -8.02
CA GLY A 36 -4.53 3.30 -7.98
C GLY A 36 -4.15 2.78 -6.60
N VAL A 37 -3.44 1.66 -6.54
CA VAL A 37 -2.95 1.05 -5.30
C VAL A 37 -1.56 0.47 -5.51
N GLN A 38 -0.80 0.26 -4.42
CA GLN A 38 0.39 -0.58 -4.49
C GLN A 38 0.00 -2.06 -4.36
N THR A 39 0.62 -2.92 -5.16
CA THR A 39 0.33 -4.37 -5.20
C THR A 39 0.47 -5.02 -3.82
N ASN A 40 -0.54 -5.82 -3.42
CA ASN A 40 -0.59 -6.60 -2.17
C ASN A 40 -0.49 -5.81 -0.85
N THR A 41 -0.64 -4.47 -0.88
CA THR A 41 -0.86 -3.68 0.32
C THR A 41 -2.29 -3.83 0.82
N THR A 42 -2.57 -3.38 2.04
CA THR A 42 -3.93 -3.33 2.58
C THR A 42 -4.83 -2.38 1.80
N GLY A 43 -4.29 -1.27 1.29
CA GLY A 43 -5.01 -0.40 0.35
C GLY A 43 -5.50 -1.15 -0.90
N HIS A 44 -4.68 -2.08 -1.45
CA HIS A 44 -5.11 -2.95 -2.55
C HIS A 44 -6.23 -3.91 -2.11
N ILE A 45 -6.03 -4.60 -0.98
CA ILE A 45 -6.98 -5.61 -0.48
C ILE A 45 -8.36 -4.98 -0.21
N TYR A 46 -8.38 -3.84 0.46
CA TYR A 46 -9.63 -3.14 0.78
C TYR A 46 -10.29 -2.56 -0.46
N ALA A 47 -9.53 -1.88 -1.33
CA ALA A 47 -10.08 -1.33 -2.57
C ALA A 47 -10.72 -2.43 -3.46
N ALA A 48 -10.06 -3.58 -3.59
CA ALA A 48 -10.59 -4.72 -4.34
C ALA A 48 -11.84 -5.31 -3.68
N GLY A 49 -11.85 -5.41 -2.35
CA GLY A 49 -12.98 -5.93 -1.57
C GLY A 49 -14.21 -5.01 -1.60
N ASP A 50 -14.01 -3.71 -1.52
CA ASP A 50 -15.10 -2.75 -1.38
C ASP A 50 -15.62 -2.23 -2.74
N PHE A 51 -14.75 -2.06 -3.75
CA PHE A 51 -15.11 -1.50 -5.05
C PHE A 51 -15.00 -2.51 -6.20
N GLY A 52 -14.49 -3.71 -5.94
CA GLY A 52 -14.28 -4.79 -6.91
C GLY A 52 -12.96 -4.67 -7.67
N GLU A 53 -12.41 -5.82 -8.06
CA GLU A 53 -11.14 -5.95 -8.80
C GLU A 53 -11.11 -5.12 -10.10
N GLY A 54 -12.26 -4.92 -10.74
CA GLY A 54 -12.36 -4.14 -11.99
C GLY A 54 -12.13 -2.64 -11.83
N ALA A 55 -12.25 -2.11 -10.60
CA ALA A 55 -11.99 -0.72 -10.27
C ALA A 55 -10.51 -0.48 -9.92
N VAL A 56 -9.76 -1.51 -9.56
CA VAL A 56 -8.41 -1.40 -9.03
C VAL A 56 -7.35 -1.47 -10.12
N VAL A 57 -6.37 -0.59 -10.06
CA VAL A 57 -5.17 -0.59 -10.91
C VAL A 57 -3.94 -0.66 -10.00
N SER A 58 -3.28 -1.82 -10.02
CA SER A 58 -2.11 -2.10 -9.17
C SER A 58 -0.83 -1.55 -9.77
N TYR A 59 0.03 -1.00 -8.92
CA TYR A 59 1.35 -0.47 -9.24
C TYR A 59 2.41 -1.10 -8.35
N GLU A 60 3.67 -1.01 -8.76
CA GLU A 60 4.82 -1.54 -8.03
C GLU A 60 5.02 -0.84 -6.68
N ASN A 61 4.81 0.47 -6.64
CA ASN A 61 4.94 1.29 -5.43
C ASN A 61 3.97 2.49 -5.43
N GLY A 62 3.87 3.17 -4.28
CA GLY A 62 2.99 4.32 -4.10
C GLY A 62 3.36 5.50 -4.99
N ALA A 63 4.64 5.75 -5.23
CA ALA A 63 5.10 6.86 -6.08
C ALA A 63 4.63 6.69 -7.53
N VAL A 64 4.68 5.46 -8.07
CA VAL A 64 4.17 5.15 -9.42
C VAL A 64 2.65 5.29 -9.49
N ALA A 65 1.92 4.90 -8.44
CA ALA A 65 0.47 5.09 -8.37
C ALA A 65 0.10 6.59 -8.37
N VAL A 66 0.80 7.40 -7.58
CA VAL A 66 0.61 8.86 -7.54
C VAL A 66 0.96 9.52 -8.88
N GLU A 67 2.01 9.08 -9.55
CA GLU A 67 2.36 9.58 -10.88
C GLU A 67 1.30 9.18 -11.95
N ALA A 68 0.67 8.02 -11.78
CA ALA A 68 -0.46 7.60 -12.63
C ALA A 68 -1.70 8.48 -12.40
N LEU A 69 -1.98 8.89 -11.15
CA LEU A 69 -3.04 9.85 -10.80
C LEU A 69 -2.78 11.20 -11.48
N LYS A 70 -1.57 11.75 -11.37
CA LYS A 70 -1.18 13.02 -12.03
C LYS A 70 -1.36 12.98 -13.55
N LYS A 71 -1.20 11.81 -14.16
CA LYS A 71 -1.40 11.60 -15.61
C LYS A 71 -2.83 11.24 -15.99
N GLY A 72 -3.77 11.25 -15.04
CA GLY A 72 -5.18 10.89 -15.28
C GLY A 72 -5.39 9.43 -15.70
N LYS A 73 -4.48 8.53 -15.34
CA LYS A 73 -4.62 7.08 -15.61
C LYS A 73 -5.49 6.39 -14.57
N VAL A 74 -5.56 6.95 -13.37
CA VAL A 74 -6.45 6.60 -12.27
C VAL A 74 -7.10 7.86 -11.74
N ASP A 75 -8.25 7.73 -11.09
CA ASP A 75 -9.04 8.84 -10.58
C ASP A 75 -8.67 9.20 -9.13
N CYS A 76 -8.14 8.25 -8.39
CA CYS A 76 -7.63 8.41 -7.03
C CYS A 76 -6.56 7.35 -6.73
N VAL A 77 -5.87 7.53 -5.57
CA VAL A 77 -4.94 6.54 -5.02
C VAL A 77 -5.31 6.27 -3.56
N ILE A 78 -5.42 4.99 -3.18
CA ILE A 78 -5.58 4.57 -1.78
C ILE A 78 -4.22 4.14 -1.26
N ILE A 79 -3.79 4.75 -0.17
CA ILE A 79 -2.47 4.55 0.45
C ILE A 79 -2.49 5.04 1.90
N ASP A 80 -1.46 4.67 2.65
CA ASP A 80 -1.28 5.11 4.04
C ASP A 80 -1.07 6.62 4.15
N ASN A 81 -1.59 7.21 5.23
CA ASN A 81 -1.67 8.66 5.45
C ASN A 81 -0.30 9.36 5.47
N GLU A 82 0.72 8.79 6.14
CA GLU A 82 2.02 9.46 6.23
C GLU A 82 2.78 9.46 4.90
N PRO A 83 2.84 8.34 4.15
CA PRO A 83 3.29 8.36 2.75
C PRO A 83 2.46 9.29 1.86
N ALA A 84 1.13 9.31 2.02
CA ALA A 84 0.26 10.22 1.27
C ALA A 84 0.65 11.69 1.48
N LYS A 85 0.89 12.11 2.74
CA LYS A 85 1.36 13.46 3.08
C LYS A 85 2.70 13.77 2.39
N SER A 86 3.63 12.82 2.42
CA SER A 86 4.94 12.97 1.77
C SER A 86 4.81 13.14 0.26
N TYR A 87 3.97 12.34 -0.39
CA TYR A 87 3.74 12.44 -1.83
C TYR A 87 2.99 13.72 -2.22
N VAL A 88 1.96 14.13 -1.47
CA VAL A 88 1.23 15.37 -1.73
C VAL A 88 2.12 16.60 -1.53
N ALA A 89 2.97 16.60 -0.49
CA ALA A 89 3.92 17.69 -0.28
C ALA A 89 4.96 17.82 -1.43
N ALA A 90 5.36 16.69 -2.04
CA ALA A 90 6.29 16.68 -3.16
C ALA A 90 5.63 16.95 -4.53
N ASN A 91 4.29 16.94 -4.62
CA ASN A 91 3.55 17.02 -5.87
C ASN A 91 2.40 18.03 -5.77
N SER A 92 2.53 19.19 -6.42
CA SER A 92 1.44 20.18 -6.50
C SER A 92 0.22 19.62 -7.26
N GLY A 93 -0.97 20.13 -6.96
CA GLY A 93 -2.22 19.78 -7.63
C GLY A 93 -2.86 18.49 -7.11
N LEU A 94 -2.39 17.97 -5.97
CA LEU A 94 -2.96 16.82 -5.28
C LEU A 94 -3.42 17.21 -3.88
N LYS A 95 -4.44 16.51 -3.37
CA LYS A 95 -4.92 16.60 -2.00
C LYS A 95 -5.28 15.24 -1.43
N ILE A 96 -5.25 15.14 -0.12
CA ILE A 96 -5.78 13.98 0.62
C ILE A 96 -7.22 14.33 1.01
N LEU A 97 -8.14 13.35 0.87
CA LEU A 97 -9.50 13.51 1.40
C LEU A 97 -9.46 13.50 2.92
N GLU A 98 -10.33 14.26 3.56
CA GLU A 98 -10.39 14.37 5.04
C GLU A 98 -10.91 13.08 5.70
N THR A 99 -11.67 12.26 4.97
CA THR A 99 -12.22 11.00 5.49
C THR A 99 -11.15 9.92 5.51
N GLU A 100 -10.87 9.37 6.68
CA GLU A 100 -10.02 8.19 6.85
C GLU A 100 -10.75 6.94 6.35
N TYR A 101 -10.01 6.06 5.64
CA TYR A 101 -10.60 4.85 5.09
C TYR A 101 -10.61 3.70 6.11
N THR A 102 -9.48 3.45 6.78
CA THR A 102 -9.35 2.46 7.85
C THR A 102 -8.10 2.70 8.69
N THR A 103 -8.08 2.17 9.91
CA THR A 103 -6.93 2.22 10.83
C THR A 103 -6.29 0.83 10.94
N GLU A 104 -4.97 0.77 11.00
CA GLU A 104 -4.18 -0.45 10.94
C GLU A 104 -3.02 -0.43 11.94
N ASP A 105 -2.64 -1.63 12.42
CA ASP A 105 -1.47 -1.82 13.27
C ASP A 105 -0.30 -2.35 12.46
N TYR A 106 0.87 -1.70 12.54
CA TYR A 106 2.10 -2.14 11.91
C TYR A 106 2.97 -2.96 12.85
N ALA A 107 3.47 -4.10 12.35
CA ALA A 107 4.32 -4.99 13.11
C ALA A 107 5.40 -5.62 12.23
N ILE A 108 6.43 -6.18 12.88
CA ILE A 108 7.52 -6.91 12.24
C ILE A 108 7.06 -8.33 11.99
N CYS A 109 7.24 -8.85 10.77
CA CYS A 109 6.88 -10.24 10.43
C CYS A 109 8.09 -11.18 10.45
N PHE A 110 7.83 -12.44 10.82
CA PHE A 110 8.84 -13.51 10.98
C PHE A 110 8.33 -14.82 10.38
N ASN A 111 9.26 -15.72 10.04
CA ASN A 111 8.90 -17.08 9.68
C ASN A 111 8.25 -17.80 10.89
N LYS A 112 7.17 -18.54 10.64
CA LYS A 112 6.47 -19.33 11.68
C LYS A 112 7.34 -20.35 12.39
N GLY A 113 8.43 -20.81 11.76
CA GLY A 113 9.39 -21.72 12.35
C GLY A 113 10.42 -21.08 13.28
N ASP A 114 10.48 -19.73 13.36
CA ASP A 114 11.55 -19.02 14.06
C ASP A 114 11.02 -18.26 15.30
N ALA A 115 10.49 -19.03 16.24
CA ALA A 115 9.97 -18.47 17.49
C ALA A 115 11.08 -17.86 18.37
N GLU A 116 12.32 -18.34 18.29
CA GLU A 116 13.43 -17.83 19.08
C GLU A 116 13.79 -16.41 18.65
N LEU A 117 14.03 -16.19 17.36
CA LEU A 117 14.32 -14.87 16.82
C LEU A 117 13.15 -13.90 17.05
N LYS A 118 11.91 -14.33 16.74
CA LYS A 118 10.71 -13.50 16.99
C LYS A 118 10.65 -13.05 18.45
N ASN A 119 10.85 -13.96 19.41
CA ASN A 119 10.78 -13.63 20.82
C ASN A 119 11.91 -12.67 21.26
N ALA A 120 13.12 -12.85 20.74
CA ALA A 120 14.25 -11.97 21.01
C ALA A 120 14.00 -10.55 20.48
N VAL A 121 13.61 -10.43 19.19
CA VAL A 121 13.32 -9.14 18.55
C VAL A 121 12.11 -8.46 19.22
N ASN A 122 11.03 -9.20 19.47
CA ASN A 122 9.84 -8.67 20.14
C ASN A 122 10.13 -8.23 21.58
N GLY A 123 10.99 -8.94 22.30
CA GLY A 123 11.45 -8.55 23.62
C GLY A 123 12.21 -7.21 23.61
N ALA A 124 13.11 -7.03 22.64
CA ALA A 124 13.82 -5.78 22.43
C ALA A 124 12.85 -4.65 22.03
N LEU A 125 11.91 -4.91 21.11
CA LEU A 125 10.89 -3.95 20.68
C LEU A 125 10.02 -3.49 21.87
N LYS A 126 9.52 -4.41 22.70
CA LYS A 126 8.76 -4.09 23.92
C LYS A 126 9.51 -3.15 24.85
N ALA A 127 10.81 -3.38 25.03
CA ALA A 127 11.64 -2.51 25.84
C ALA A 127 11.74 -1.10 25.25
N LEU A 128 11.88 -0.97 23.91
CA LEU A 128 11.93 0.32 23.21
C LEU A 128 10.58 1.06 23.21
N ILE A 129 9.48 0.34 23.21
CA ILE A 129 8.13 0.91 23.36
C ILE A 129 7.99 1.44 24.81
N ALA A 130 8.34 0.62 25.79
CA ALA A 130 8.19 0.95 27.21
C ALA A 130 9.06 2.13 27.67
N ASP A 131 10.29 2.27 27.13
CA ASP A 131 11.19 3.39 27.45
C ASP A 131 10.93 4.65 26.61
N GLY A 132 9.97 4.59 25.67
CA GLY A 132 9.58 5.69 24.80
C GLY A 132 10.50 5.93 23.60
N SER A 133 11.47 5.05 23.34
CA SER A 133 12.40 5.17 22.19
C SER A 133 11.66 5.11 20.86
N VAL A 134 10.72 4.17 20.70
CA VAL A 134 9.88 4.08 19.48
C VAL A 134 9.11 5.39 19.27
N LYS A 135 8.46 5.92 20.31
CA LYS A 135 7.74 7.19 20.22
C LYS A 135 8.64 8.35 19.79
N LYS A 136 9.86 8.44 20.33
CA LYS A 136 10.82 9.49 19.93
C LYS A 136 11.20 9.37 18.46
N ILE A 137 11.40 8.15 17.96
CA ILE A 137 11.69 7.92 16.53
C ILE A 137 10.49 8.35 15.68
N VAL A 138 9.27 7.93 16.04
CA VAL A 138 8.05 8.34 15.35
C VAL A 138 7.90 9.87 15.34
N ASP A 139 8.06 10.52 16.49
CA ASP A 139 7.98 11.99 16.61
C ASP A 139 9.04 12.70 15.76
N LYS A 140 10.23 12.12 15.63
CA LYS A 140 11.31 12.66 14.80
C LYS A 140 10.94 12.69 13.32
N TYR A 141 10.37 11.62 12.79
CA TYR A 141 10.06 11.47 11.37
C TYR A 141 8.71 12.09 10.98
N ILE A 142 7.69 11.95 11.83
CA ILE A 142 6.32 12.41 11.52
C ILE A 142 6.10 13.85 11.99
N ASN A 143 6.50 14.16 13.24
CA ASN A 143 6.25 15.46 13.86
C ASN A 143 7.44 16.44 13.75
N ASN A 144 8.50 16.04 13.06
CA ASN A 144 9.71 16.82 12.86
C ASN A 144 10.22 17.44 14.17
N SER A 145 10.57 16.60 15.15
CA SER A 145 11.04 17.02 16.48
C SER A 145 12.36 17.82 16.47
N GLY A 146 12.98 17.98 15.30
CA GLY A 146 14.24 18.68 15.11
C GLY A 146 15.49 17.84 15.43
N GLU A 147 15.32 16.56 15.78
CA GLU A 147 16.45 15.64 15.93
C GLU A 147 17.00 15.20 14.58
N ALA A 148 18.32 14.95 14.52
CA ALA A 148 18.96 14.48 13.30
C ALA A 148 18.47 13.08 12.91
N LEU A 149 18.18 12.88 11.61
CA LEU A 149 17.84 11.59 11.05
C LEU A 149 19.10 10.70 10.97
N ASN A 150 18.98 9.44 11.39
CA ASN A 150 20.09 8.49 11.40
C ASN A 150 19.97 7.53 10.21
N GLY A 151 20.71 7.83 9.14
CA GLY A 151 20.76 6.98 7.95
C GLY A 151 21.72 5.82 8.12
N ILE A 152 21.32 4.64 7.62
CA ILE A 152 22.13 3.42 7.56
C ILE A 152 22.64 3.26 6.13
N PRO A 153 23.97 3.03 5.92
CA PRO A 153 24.50 2.84 4.58
C PRO A 153 23.80 1.72 3.81
N VAL A 154 23.45 1.97 2.54
CA VAL A 154 22.86 0.94 1.65
C VAL A 154 23.84 -0.22 1.46
N LYS A 155 25.14 0.06 1.42
CA LYS A 155 26.17 -0.98 1.40
C LYS A 155 26.39 -1.48 2.82
N ALA A 156 26.14 -2.76 3.05
CA ALA A 156 26.38 -3.40 4.33
C ALA A 156 27.83 -3.21 4.81
N VAL A 157 27.99 -2.99 6.12
CA VAL A 157 29.30 -2.98 6.78
C VAL A 157 29.60 -4.40 7.21
N ASP A 158 30.68 -4.97 6.73
CA ASP A 158 31.15 -6.31 7.13
C ASP A 158 31.87 -6.20 8.48
N THR A 159 31.34 -6.88 9.48
CA THR A 159 31.96 -7.00 10.81
C THR A 159 31.97 -8.47 11.25
N ASP A 160 32.57 -8.76 12.40
CA ASP A 160 32.62 -10.12 12.96
C ASP A 160 31.31 -10.55 13.67
N LYS A 161 30.27 -9.70 13.66
CA LYS A 161 28.98 -10.00 14.28
C LYS A 161 28.09 -10.83 13.35
N PRO A 162 27.18 -11.64 13.89
CA PRO A 162 26.15 -12.28 13.07
C PRO A 162 25.22 -11.21 12.44
N ASN A 163 24.69 -11.51 11.27
CA ASN A 163 23.77 -10.64 10.54
C ASN A 163 22.33 -10.86 11.01
N LEU A 164 21.55 -9.78 11.05
CA LEU A 164 20.08 -9.77 11.08
C LEU A 164 19.60 -9.17 9.77
N VAL A 165 19.05 -10.01 8.89
CA VAL A 165 18.63 -9.61 7.55
C VAL A 165 17.17 -9.17 7.57
N MET A 166 16.93 -7.88 7.36
CA MET A 166 15.61 -7.26 7.26
C MET A 166 15.23 -7.02 5.80
N ALA A 167 14.11 -7.58 5.36
CA ALA A 167 13.48 -7.18 4.10
C ALA A 167 12.56 -5.97 4.32
N THR A 168 12.65 -5.00 3.41
CA THR A 168 11.81 -3.79 3.40
C THR A 168 11.51 -3.36 1.97
N ASN A 169 10.57 -2.41 1.79
CA ASN A 169 10.32 -1.73 0.52
C ASN A 169 10.59 -0.24 0.67
N ALA A 170 11.85 0.17 0.49
CA ALA A 170 12.36 1.49 0.83
C ALA A 170 11.90 2.61 -0.12
N GLU A 171 10.61 2.67 -0.38
CA GLU A 171 9.88 3.67 -1.16
C GLU A 171 8.61 4.14 -0.43
N PHE A 172 8.64 4.08 0.93
CA PHE A 172 7.48 4.34 1.79
C PHE A 172 7.82 5.34 2.92
N PRO A 173 8.18 6.60 2.58
CA PRO A 173 8.49 7.61 3.59
C PRO A 173 7.24 7.94 4.43
N PRO A 174 7.36 8.19 5.74
CA PRO A 174 8.60 8.28 6.53
C PRO A 174 9.02 6.97 7.20
N TYR A 175 8.42 5.83 6.88
CA TYR A 175 8.70 4.55 7.52
C TYR A 175 10.00 3.93 7.01
N GLU A 176 10.19 3.82 5.69
CA GLU A 176 11.42 3.36 5.06
C GLU A 176 11.61 4.00 3.68
N TYR A 177 12.78 4.58 3.47
CA TYR A 177 13.15 5.20 2.19
C TYR A 177 14.66 5.32 2.03
N ILE A 178 15.09 5.52 0.79
CA ILE A 178 16.49 5.77 0.45
C ILE A 178 16.65 7.26 0.15
N ASP A 179 17.66 7.88 0.74
CA ASP A 179 18.16 9.19 0.36
C ASP A 179 19.68 9.13 0.19
N GLY A 180 20.15 9.43 -1.02
CA GLY A 180 21.55 9.27 -1.40
C GLY A 180 21.98 7.79 -1.31
N ASP A 181 22.97 7.53 -0.45
CA ASP A 181 23.55 6.20 -0.22
C ASP A 181 23.12 5.54 1.10
N LYS A 182 22.01 6.02 1.70
CA LYS A 182 21.54 5.55 2.99
C LYS A 182 20.05 5.23 3.00
N TYR A 183 19.72 4.25 3.84
CA TYR A 183 18.34 4.00 4.27
C TYR A 183 18.00 4.91 5.45
N TYR A 184 16.78 5.43 5.45
CA TYR A 184 16.18 6.22 6.51
C TYR A 184 14.78 5.74 6.81
N GLY A 185 14.26 6.10 7.96
CA GLY A 185 12.86 5.90 8.32
C GLY A 185 12.68 5.29 9.71
N ILE A 186 11.44 5.27 10.14
CA ILE A 186 11.03 4.76 11.45
C ILE A 186 11.44 3.29 11.57
N ASP A 187 11.09 2.47 10.58
CA ASP A 187 11.36 1.05 10.52
C ASP A 187 12.87 0.78 10.56
N VAL A 188 13.61 1.53 9.76
CA VAL A 188 15.07 1.43 9.65
C VAL A 188 15.75 1.72 10.99
N GLU A 189 15.39 2.81 11.68
CA GLU A 189 15.99 3.16 12.96
C GLU A 189 15.59 2.21 14.09
N VAL A 190 14.32 1.79 14.14
CA VAL A 190 13.84 0.82 15.14
C VAL A 190 14.56 -0.52 14.94
N ALA A 191 14.64 -1.02 13.71
CA ALA A 191 15.35 -2.27 13.40
C ALA A 191 16.84 -2.19 13.77
N LYS A 192 17.50 -1.06 13.48
CA LYS A 192 18.92 -0.86 13.85
C LYS A 192 19.16 -0.93 15.35
N ILE A 193 18.32 -0.26 16.14
CA ILE A 193 18.46 -0.30 17.60
C ILE A 193 18.20 -1.71 18.15
N ILE A 194 17.22 -2.43 17.57
CA ILE A 194 16.94 -3.83 17.92
C ILE A 194 18.18 -4.70 17.62
N ALA A 195 18.72 -4.61 16.41
CA ALA A 195 19.90 -5.37 16.00
C ALA A 195 21.10 -5.11 16.94
N ASP A 196 21.36 -3.83 17.26
CA ASP A 196 22.44 -3.45 18.17
C ASP A 196 22.25 -4.02 19.58
N LYS A 197 21.01 -3.96 20.12
CA LYS A 197 20.69 -4.53 21.44
C LYS A 197 20.88 -6.04 21.49
N LEU A 198 20.66 -6.73 20.39
CA LEU A 198 20.78 -8.19 20.26
C LEU A 198 22.19 -8.62 19.83
N GLY A 199 23.09 -7.68 19.49
CA GLY A 199 24.46 -7.97 19.09
C GLY A 199 24.62 -8.38 17.63
N TYR A 200 23.67 -8.04 16.75
CA TYR A 200 23.70 -8.29 15.32
C TYR A 200 24.16 -7.07 14.53
N ASP A 201 24.66 -7.31 13.31
CA ASP A 201 24.75 -6.31 12.28
C ASP A 201 23.45 -6.33 11.46
N LEU A 202 22.79 -5.17 11.32
CA LEU A 202 21.60 -5.06 10.50
C LEU A 202 21.97 -5.01 9.02
N ILE A 203 21.45 -5.95 8.25
CA ILE A 203 21.49 -5.96 6.78
C ILE A 203 20.10 -5.63 6.28
N ILE A 204 19.98 -4.63 5.42
CA ILE A 204 18.71 -4.22 4.83
C ILE A 204 18.66 -4.65 3.37
N GLU A 205 17.65 -5.46 3.03
CA GLU A 205 17.35 -5.89 1.67
C GLU A 205 16.12 -5.13 1.15
N ASN A 206 16.34 -4.24 0.19
CA ASN A 206 15.26 -3.51 -0.47
C ASN A 206 14.65 -4.36 -1.58
N VAL A 207 13.37 -4.72 -1.42
CA VAL A 207 12.64 -5.61 -2.33
C VAL A 207 11.23 -5.08 -2.59
N ALA A 208 10.56 -5.61 -3.61
CA ALA A 208 9.14 -5.34 -3.81
C ALA A 208 8.33 -5.80 -2.59
N PHE A 209 7.34 -5.00 -2.17
CA PHE A 209 6.56 -5.25 -0.96
C PHE A 209 5.94 -6.65 -0.91
N ASP A 210 5.39 -7.12 -2.04
CA ASP A 210 4.78 -8.44 -2.18
C ASP A 210 5.78 -9.61 -2.10
N SER A 211 7.07 -9.32 -2.19
CA SER A 211 8.16 -10.30 -2.08
C SER A 211 8.65 -10.49 -0.64
N ILE A 212 8.28 -9.63 0.32
CA ILE A 212 8.76 -9.66 1.70
C ILE A 212 8.30 -10.95 2.40
N ILE A 213 6.99 -11.19 2.50
CA ILE A 213 6.44 -12.38 3.18
C ILE A 213 6.95 -13.69 2.56
N PRO A 214 6.89 -13.89 1.23
CA PRO A 214 7.48 -15.09 0.61
C PRO A 214 8.97 -15.28 0.91
N GLY A 215 9.74 -14.20 0.93
CA GLY A 215 11.16 -14.24 1.26
C GLY A 215 11.45 -14.64 2.72
N VAL A 216 10.68 -14.11 3.67
CA VAL A 216 10.72 -14.48 5.09
C VAL A 216 10.32 -15.95 5.28
N GLN A 217 9.25 -16.41 4.63
CA GLN A 217 8.83 -17.82 4.67
C GLN A 217 9.90 -18.77 4.13
N ALA A 218 10.60 -18.35 3.08
CA ALA A 218 11.69 -19.14 2.48
C ALA A 218 13.00 -19.11 3.28
N GLY A 219 13.08 -18.33 4.37
CA GLY A 219 14.30 -18.14 5.16
C GLY A 219 15.38 -17.34 4.43
N LYS A 220 15.01 -16.57 3.41
CA LYS A 220 15.93 -15.66 2.70
C LYS A 220 16.21 -14.41 3.54
N TYR A 221 15.24 -13.98 4.32
CA TYR A 221 15.29 -12.86 5.25
C TYR A 221 14.88 -13.34 6.63
N ASP A 222 15.51 -12.80 7.67
CA ASP A 222 15.23 -13.15 9.05
C ASP A 222 13.90 -12.49 9.52
N MET A 223 13.63 -11.29 9.02
CA MET A 223 12.41 -10.54 9.31
C MET A 223 11.99 -9.64 8.16
N GLY A 224 10.71 -9.24 8.15
CA GLY A 224 10.18 -8.18 7.29
C GLY A 224 9.66 -7.02 8.13
N MET A 225 10.05 -5.78 7.77
CA MET A 225 9.59 -4.56 8.41
C MET A 225 9.44 -3.47 7.32
N ALA A 226 8.19 -3.10 7.03
CA ALA A 226 7.84 -2.27 5.87
C ALA A 226 6.45 -1.61 6.05
N GLY A 227 6.20 -0.93 7.17
CA GLY A 227 4.85 -0.44 7.50
C GLY A 227 3.81 -1.57 7.38
N MET A 228 4.19 -2.79 7.77
CA MET A 228 3.40 -3.97 7.43
C MET A 228 2.23 -4.17 8.40
N THR A 229 1.02 -3.98 7.88
CA THR A 229 -0.22 -4.19 8.61
C THR A 229 -0.42 -5.65 9.00
N VAL A 230 -0.79 -5.86 10.25
CA VAL A 230 -1.24 -7.16 10.77
C VAL A 230 -2.67 -7.43 10.30
N ASN A 231 -2.88 -8.49 9.53
CA ASN A 231 -4.20 -8.95 9.15
C ASN A 231 -4.27 -10.49 9.14
N GLU A 232 -5.48 -11.04 9.09
CA GLU A 232 -5.71 -12.48 9.18
C GLU A 232 -5.02 -13.28 8.07
N GLU A 233 -4.98 -12.76 6.84
CA GLU A 233 -4.35 -13.45 5.71
C GLU A 233 -2.83 -13.54 5.85
N ARG A 234 -2.20 -12.47 6.33
CA ARG A 234 -0.77 -12.46 6.63
C ARG A 234 -0.43 -13.32 7.85
N GLN A 235 -1.27 -13.31 8.89
CA GLN A 235 -1.10 -14.17 10.08
C GLN A 235 -1.19 -15.67 9.75
N LYS A 236 -1.89 -16.08 8.69
CA LYS A 236 -1.86 -17.46 8.20
C LYS A 236 -0.49 -17.85 7.64
N GLN A 237 0.29 -16.88 7.21
CA GLN A 237 1.56 -17.08 6.49
C GLN A 237 2.79 -16.87 7.36
N VAL A 238 2.78 -15.86 8.22
CA VAL A 238 3.91 -15.42 9.08
C VAL A 238 3.44 -15.18 10.51
N GLU A 239 4.40 -15.04 11.41
CA GLU A 239 4.19 -14.55 12.78
C GLU A 239 4.48 -13.04 12.82
N PHE A 240 3.89 -12.34 13.79
CA PHE A 240 4.11 -10.91 13.99
C PHE A 240 4.64 -10.60 15.40
N SER A 241 5.39 -9.49 15.51
CA SER A 241 5.71 -8.84 16.78
C SER A 241 4.47 -8.14 17.37
N ASP A 242 4.63 -7.51 18.51
CA ASP A 242 3.72 -6.44 18.94
C ASP A 242 3.76 -5.28 17.94
N SER A 243 2.67 -4.50 17.87
CA SER A 243 2.61 -3.29 17.03
C SER A 243 3.58 -2.23 17.53
N TYR A 244 4.30 -1.57 16.59
CA TYR A 244 5.20 -0.46 16.89
C TYR A 244 4.68 0.89 16.39
N ALA A 245 3.71 0.88 15.47
CA ALA A 245 3.07 2.07 14.92
C ALA A 245 1.65 1.75 14.47
N THR A 246 0.86 2.80 14.25
CA THR A 246 -0.49 2.71 13.69
C THR A 246 -0.52 3.45 12.36
N GLY A 247 -1.02 2.80 11.31
CA GLY A 247 -1.28 3.39 10.01
C GLY A 247 -2.75 3.73 9.83
N VAL A 248 -3.02 4.63 8.88
CA VAL A 248 -4.37 5.00 8.46
C VAL A 248 -4.39 5.03 6.95
N GLN A 249 -5.30 4.28 6.31
CA GLN A 249 -5.49 4.37 4.86
C GLN A 249 -6.29 5.62 4.52
N VAL A 250 -5.85 6.35 3.49
CA VAL A 250 -6.49 7.56 2.98
C VAL A 250 -6.58 7.55 1.46
N VAL A 251 -7.30 8.51 0.91
CA VAL A 251 -7.48 8.67 -0.53
C VAL A 251 -6.80 9.95 -1.00
N ILE A 252 -5.89 9.83 -1.96
CA ILE A 252 -5.29 10.97 -2.69
C ILE A 252 -6.10 11.19 -3.96
N VAL A 253 -6.44 12.43 -4.24
CA VAL A 253 -7.11 12.87 -5.48
C VAL A 253 -6.43 14.12 -6.05
N SER A 254 -6.72 14.47 -7.30
CA SER A 254 -6.39 15.79 -7.84
C SER A 254 -7.17 16.89 -7.12
N GLU A 255 -6.62 18.09 -6.98
CA GLU A 255 -7.29 19.22 -6.32
C GLU A 255 -8.64 19.56 -6.96
N ASP A 256 -8.76 19.41 -8.29
CA ASP A 256 -9.97 19.65 -9.09
C ASP A 256 -10.86 18.41 -9.24
N SER A 257 -10.54 17.32 -8.54
CA SER A 257 -11.32 16.08 -8.59
C SER A 257 -12.77 16.30 -8.13
N LYS A 258 -13.68 15.59 -8.77
CA LYS A 258 -15.09 15.51 -8.34
C LYS A 258 -15.30 14.58 -7.15
N ILE A 259 -14.32 13.70 -6.88
CA ILE A 259 -14.31 12.82 -5.71
C ILE A 259 -13.95 13.70 -4.50
N GLN A 260 -14.89 13.85 -3.57
CA GLN A 260 -14.71 14.67 -2.38
C GLN A 260 -14.75 13.85 -1.08
N SER A 261 -15.23 12.60 -1.15
CA SER A 261 -15.33 11.67 -0.04
C SER A 261 -15.16 10.23 -0.53
N ILE A 262 -15.04 9.28 0.39
CA ILE A 262 -14.95 7.85 0.08
C ILE A 262 -16.23 7.32 -0.56
N GLU A 263 -17.38 7.86 -0.16
CA GLU A 263 -18.69 7.49 -0.69
C GLU A 263 -18.82 7.79 -2.19
N ASP A 264 -18.06 8.76 -2.72
CA ASP A 264 -18.03 9.09 -4.14
C ASP A 264 -17.33 8.01 -4.99
N LEU A 265 -16.58 7.11 -4.36
CA LEU A 265 -15.89 6.01 -5.06
C LEU A 265 -16.86 4.92 -5.50
N ASP A 266 -17.94 4.69 -4.75
CA ASP A 266 -19.02 3.77 -5.12
C ASP A 266 -20.36 4.26 -4.55
N PRO A 267 -21.41 4.46 -5.38
CA PRO A 267 -22.73 4.83 -4.89
C PRO A 267 -23.38 3.77 -3.98
N TYR A 268 -22.81 2.56 -3.92
CA TYR A 268 -23.24 1.46 -3.03
C TYR A 268 -22.30 1.22 -1.85
N TYR A 269 -21.25 2.06 -1.69
CA TYR A 269 -20.34 1.93 -0.57
C TYR A 269 -21.09 2.17 0.75
N LEU A 270 -21.06 1.18 1.62
CA LEU A 270 -21.57 1.28 3.00
C LEU A 270 -20.36 1.33 3.93
N PRO A 271 -20.19 2.40 4.75
CA PRO A 271 -19.13 2.44 5.77
C PRO A 271 -19.19 1.19 6.64
N LYS A 272 -18.04 0.60 6.93
CA LYS A 272 -17.94 -0.50 7.91
C LYS A 272 -17.97 0.13 9.30
N ASP A 273 -18.97 -0.26 10.12
CA ASP A 273 -19.10 0.09 11.54
C ASP A 273 -17.93 -0.47 12.38
#